data_851e0b57a9452f62e953f1665888155b
#
_entry.id   851e0b57a9452f62e953f1665888155b
#
_cell.length_a   1.000
_cell.length_b   1.000
_cell.length_c   1.000
_cell.angle_alpha   90.00
_cell.angle_beta   90.00
_cell.angle_gamma   90.00
#
_symmetry.space_group_name_H-M   'P 1'
#
loop_
_entity.id
_entity.type
_entity.pdbx_description
1 polymer ?
#
loop_
_entity_poly.entity_id
_entity_poly.type
_entity_poly.pdbx_seq_one_letter_code
_entity_poly.pdbx_strand_id
1 'polypeptide(L)'
;MIEKDVDGLRKILKDHAVPDPKIVSKLPKGGVSLDFVGHADITRILLELDPTWTIEPAAYDDAGLPARVTIGNMVQAGFWMTLLGHTRYCVGSVEDRKSDQAKELLSDAIRNGAMRFGVALSLWTKAEWEDLGAVPTKAVTKPKAAKTEPARPANPDALEKFVKVCAENNLDHDQVADHAGVDITGIVTTADLVKLRESFKQMKGNT
;
A
#
# COMPACT_ATOMS: atom_id res chain seq x y z
N MET A 1 5.50 -33.97 16.77
CA MET A 1 6.14 -33.36 15.57
C MET A 1 5.00 -33.03 14.62
N ILE A 2 4.78 -31.76 14.32
CA ILE A 2 3.72 -31.35 13.36
C ILE A 2 4.16 -31.82 11.97
N GLU A 3 3.33 -32.62 11.30
CA GLU A 3 3.58 -33.08 9.95
C GLU A 3 3.54 -31.88 8.97
N LYS A 4 4.50 -31.84 8.04
CA LYS A 4 4.60 -30.78 7.05
C LYS A 4 3.67 -31.05 5.87
N ASP A 5 2.69 -30.20 5.67
CA ASP A 5 1.73 -30.33 4.57
C ASP A 5 2.20 -29.53 3.32
N VAL A 6 2.94 -30.21 2.45
CA VAL A 6 3.42 -29.62 1.17
C VAL A 6 2.29 -29.43 0.17
N ASP A 7 1.30 -30.31 0.16
CA ASP A 7 0.18 -30.20 -0.79
C ASP A 7 -0.76 -29.06 -0.39
N GLY A 8 -0.94 -28.84 0.91
CA GLY A 8 -1.59 -27.64 1.43
C GLY A 8 -0.91 -26.34 0.96
N LEU A 9 0.43 -26.28 0.98
CA LEU A 9 1.16 -25.13 0.45
C LEU A 9 0.94 -24.90 -1.05
N ARG A 10 0.90 -25.99 -1.86
CA ARG A 10 0.58 -25.88 -3.29
C ARG A 10 -0.83 -25.39 -3.52
N LYS A 11 -1.77 -25.82 -2.68
CA LYS A 11 -3.16 -25.37 -2.71
C LYS A 11 -3.27 -23.87 -2.39
N ILE A 12 -2.52 -23.38 -1.38
CA ILE A 12 -2.48 -21.93 -1.09
C ILE A 12 -2.06 -21.15 -2.32
N LEU A 13 -0.97 -21.54 -2.97
CA LEU A 13 -0.48 -20.86 -4.16
C LEU A 13 -1.53 -20.86 -5.29
N LYS A 14 -2.27 -21.96 -5.45
CA LYS A 14 -3.31 -22.06 -6.48
C LYS A 14 -4.54 -21.22 -6.19
N ASP A 15 -5.02 -21.25 -4.94
CA ASP A 15 -6.36 -20.74 -4.60
C ASP A 15 -6.32 -19.32 -3.98
N HIS A 16 -5.17 -18.91 -3.40
CA HIS A 16 -5.04 -17.66 -2.64
C HIS A 16 -3.94 -16.72 -3.12
N ALA A 17 -3.18 -17.09 -4.18
CA ALA A 17 -2.15 -16.20 -4.70
C ALA A 17 -2.73 -14.92 -5.30
N VAL A 18 -3.91 -15.00 -5.91
CA VAL A 18 -4.69 -13.85 -6.38
C VAL A 18 -5.85 -13.64 -5.40
N PRO A 19 -5.85 -12.56 -4.62
CA PRO A 19 -6.92 -12.30 -3.66
C PRO A 19 -8.24 -11.94 -4.33
N ASP A 20 -9.37 -12.24 -3.66
CA ASP A 20 -10.68 -11.75 -4.08
C ASP A 20 -10.65 -10.22 -4.17
N PRO A 21 -11.04 -9.61 -5.30
CA PRO A 21 -11.08 -8.16 -5.44
C PRO A 21 -11.88 -7.42 -4.36
N LYS A 22 -12.83 -8.09 -3.71
CA LYS A 22 -13.65 -7.50 -2.64
C LYS A 22 -12.86 -7.17 -1.37
N ILE A 23 -11.75 -7.88 -1.11
CA ILE A 23 -10.89 -7.65 0.05
C ILE A 23 -9.65 -6.83 -0.28
N VAL A 24 -9.47 -6.47 -1.56
CA VAL A 24 -8.36 -5.62 -1.98
C VAL A 24 -8.71 -4.15 -1.74
N SER A 25 -7.90 -3.49 -0.94
CA SER A 25 -7.99 -2.07 -0.64
C SER A 25 -6.90 -1.29 -1.36
N LYS A 26 -7.08 0.02 -1.50
CA LYS A 26 -6.12 0.92 -2.14
C LYS A 26 -5.51 1.88 -1.14
N LEU A 27 -4.18 1.98 -1.14
CA LEU A 27 -3.42 2.91 -0.32
C LEU A 27 -2.69 3.92 -1.19
N PRO A 28 -3.03 5.21 -1.14
CA PRO A 28 -2.26 6.25 -1.83
C PRO A 28 -0.89 6.39 -1.17
N LYS A 29 0.20 6.17 -1.92
CA LYS A 29 1.57 6.33 -1.43
C LYS A 29 2.47 6.91 -2.52
N GLY A 30 3.04 8.08 -2.26
CA GLY A 30 4.00 8.71 -3.19
C GLY A 30 3.44 9.00 -4.59
N GLY A 31 2.15 9.33 -4.72
CA GLY A 31 1.49 9.57 -6.02
C GLY A 31 1.04 8.30 -6.76
N VAL A 32 1.30 7.12 -6.19
CA VAL A 32 0.87 5.83 -6.73
C VAL A 32 -0.17 5.21 -5.79
N SER A 33 -1.17 4.55 -6.37
CA SER A 33 -2.13 3.75 -5.59
C SER A 33 -1.60 2.33 -5.48
N LEU A 34 -1.33 1.86 -4.27
CA LEU A 34 -0.91 0.50 -4.00
C LEU A 34 -2.11 -0.34 -3.59
N ASP A 35 -2.28 -1.47 -4.25
CA ASP A 35 -3.27 -2.48 -3.87
C ASP A 35 -2.73 -3.32 -2.71
N PHE A 36 -3.56 -3.54 -1.69
CA PHE A 36 -3.18 -4.37 -0.55
C PHE A 36 -4.38 -5.08 0.05
N VAL A 37 -4.14 -6.17 0.77
CA VAL A 37 -5.14 -6.85 1.60
C VAL A 37 -4.87 -6.50 3.06
N GLY A 38 -5.93 -6.11 3.78
CA GLY A 38 -5.85 -5.80 5.21
C GLY A 38 -5.40 -7.00 6.04
N HIS A 39 -4.70 -6.75 7.16
CA HIS A 39 -4.23 -7.85 8.02
C HIS A 39 -5.38 -8.70 8.59
N ALA A 40 -6.57 -8.14 8.79
CA ALA A 40 -7.73 -8.88 9.28
C ALA A 40 -8.21 -9.92 8.25
N ASP A 41 -8.27 -9.56 6.97
CA ASP A 41 -8.62 -10.49 5.89
C ASP A 41 -7.53 -11.55 5.71
N ILE A 42 -6.26 -11.17 5.78
CA ILE A 42 -5.15 -12.12 5.78
C ILE A 42 -5.27 -13.09 6.96
N THR A 43 -5.53 -12.59 8.16
CA THR A 43 -5.71 -13.44 9.36
C THR A 43 -6.87 -14.41 9.18
N ARG A 44 -7.99 -13.97 8.61
CA ARG A 44 -9.13 -14.83 8.30
C ARG A 44 -8.72 -15.96 7.34
N ILE A 45 -8.01 -15.63 6.25
CA ILE A 45 -7.51 -16.64 5.30
C ILE A 45 -6.56 -17.62 5.99
N LEU A 46 -5.64 -17.15 6.83
CA LEU A 46 -4.71 -18.02 7.56
C LEU A 46 -5.46 -18.98 8.50
N LEU A 47 -6.50 -18.51 9.21
CA LEU A 47 -7.33 -19.34 10.07
C LEU A 47 -8.18 -20.36 9.29
N GLU A 48 -8.62 -20.02 8.09
CA GLU A 48 -9.34 -20.95 7.19
C GLU A 48 -8.41 -22.06 6.67
N LEU A 49 -7.12 -21.73 6.44
CA LEU A 49 -6.12 -22.66 5.95
C LEU A 49 -5.56 -23.58 7.06
N ASP A 50 -5.25 -23.00 8.20
CA ASP A 50 -4.67 -23.68 9.36
C ASP A 50 -5.05 -22.92 10.64
N PRO A 51 -6.06 -23.35 11.38
CA PRO A 51 -6.43 -22.71 12.64
C PRO A 51 -5.32 -22.70 13.70
N THR A 52 -4.26 -23.46 13.48
CA THR A 52 -3.11 -23.57 14.42
C THR A 52 -1.90 -22.76 13.99
N TRP A 53 -2.04 -21.91 12.96
CA TRP A 53 -0.94 -21.05 12.52
C TRP A 53 -0.43 -20.15 13.66
N THR A 54 0.86 -19.87 13.67
CA THR A 54 1.47 -18.97 14.66
C THR A 54 2.37 -17.92 14.00
N ILE A 55 2.59 -16.83 14.74
CA ILE A 55 3.63 -15.85 14.43
C ILE A 55 4.32 -15.46 15.75
N GLU A 56 5.63 -15.59 15.78
CA GLU A 56 6.44 -15.38 16.98
C GLU A 56 7.60 -14.44 16.66
N PRO A 57 7.99 -13.53 17.58
CA PRO A 57 9.19 -12.72 17.40
C PRO A 57 10.43 -13.58 17.19
N ALA A 58 11.29 -13.20 16.25
CA ALA A 58 12.56 -13.87 16.00
C ALA A 58 13.59 -13.66 17.13
N ALA A 59 13.45 -12.55 17.86
CA ALA A 59 14.21 -12.22 19.05
C ALA A 59 13.39 -11.31 19.97
N TYR A 60 13.76 -11.29 21.25
CA TYR A 60 13.16 -10.44 22.27
C TYR A 60 14.19 -9.47 22.82
N ASP A 61 13.75 -8.29 23.23
CA ASP A 61 14.56 -7.33 23.98
C ASP A 61 14.56 -7.66 25.50
N ASP A 62 15.31 -6.88 26.28
CA ASP A 62 15.42 -7.10 27.73
C ASP A 62 14.08 -6.92 28.49
N ALA A 63 13.11 -6.26 27.90
CA ALA A 63 11.75 -6.12 28.44
C ALA A 63 10.81 -7.26 28.03
N GLY A 64 11.28 -8.24 27.26
CA GLY A 64 10.47 -9.35 26.75
C GLY A 64 9.54 -8.97 25.59
N LEU A 65 9.80 -7.83 24.93
CA LEU A 65 9.10 -7.39 23.74
C LEU A 65 9.85 -7.82 22.48
N PRO A 66 9.21 -7.86 21.30
CA PRO A 66 9.90 -8.14 20.04
C PRO A 66 11.07 -7.17 19.84
N ALA A 67 12.28 -7.73 19.68
CA ALA A 67 13.47 -6.95 19.41
C ALA A 67 13.30 -6.16 18.10
N ARG A 68 13.61 -4.86 18.14
CA ARG A 68 13.43 -3.92 17.04
C ARG A 68 14.75 -3.28 16.64
N VAL A 69 14.90 -2.96 15.36
CA VAL A 69 16.03 -2.21 14.83
C VAL A 69 15.51 -1.02 14.03
N THR A 70 16.13 0.14 14.22
CA THR A 70 15.83 1.34 13.43
C THR A 70 16.83 1.47 12.29
N ILE A 71 16.33 1.52 11.06
CA ILE A 71 17.12 1.71 9.84
C ILE A 71 16.59 2.94 9.11
N GLY A 72 17.34 4.03 9.13
CA GLY A 72 16.87 5.33 8.63
C GLY A 72 15.67 5.83 9.43
N ASN A 73 14.54 6.00 8.76
CA ASN A 73 13.27 6.42 9.38
C ASN A 73 12.28 5.26 9.59
N MET A 74 12.76 4.02 9.49
CA MET A 74 11.93 2.83 9.62
C MET A 74 12.35 2.00 10.84
N VAL A 75 11.38 1.57 11.63
CA VAL A 75 11.54 0.56 12.68
C VAL A 75 11.14 -0.80 12.09
N GLN A 76 11.96 -1.81 12.32
CA GLN A 76 11.73 -3.16 11.83
C GLN A 76 11.85 -4.17 12.95
N ALA A 77 11.08 -5.27 12.84
CA ALA A 77 11.20 -6.43 13.69
C ALA A 77 11.05 -7.71 12.87
N GLY A 78 11.84 -8.72 13.22
CA GLY A 78 11.78 -10.03 12.61
C GLY A 78 10.80 -10.96 13.33
N PHE A 79 10.14 -11.82 12.56
CA PHE A 79 9.22 -12.82 13.09
C PHE A 79 9.38 -14.16 12.36
N TRP A 80 8.98 -15.23 13.05
CA TRP A 80 8.79 -16.56 12.48
C TRP A 80 7.31 -16.84 12.37
N MET A 81 6.82 -17.06 11.15
CA MET A 81 5.45 -17.51 10.92
C MET A 81 5.44 -19.00 10.60
N THR A 82 4.58 -19.75 11.29
CA THR A 82 4.35 -21.17 11.03
C THR A 82 2.95 -21.37 10.48
N LEU A 83 2.84 -22.08 9.36
CA LEU A 83 1.59 -22.42 8.69
C LEU A 83 1.74 -23.81 8.07
N LEU A 84 0.77 -24.70 8.29
CA LEU A 84 0.77 -26.09 7.80
C LEU A 84 2.09 -26.84 8.15
N GLY A 85 2.61 -26.62 9.35
CA GLY A 85 3.84 -27.21 9.83
C GLY A 85 5.14 -26.64 9.22
N HIS A 86 5.07 -25.65 8.35
CA HIS A 86 6.23 -24.97 7.77
C HIS A 86 6.47 -23.62 8.44
N THR A 87 7.73 -23.33 8.78
CA THR A 87 8.13 -22.05 9.38
C THR A 87 8.92 -21.22 8.39
N ARG A 88 8.58 -19.95 8.25
CA ARG A 88 9.26 -18.97 7.37
C ARG A 88 9.52 -17.68 8.11
N TYR A 89 10.67 -17.06 7.85
CA TYR A 89 11.03 -15.76 8.39
C TYR A 89 10.27 -14.65 7.65
N CYS A 90 9.76 -13.68 8.39
CA CYS A 90 9.12 -12.48 7.86
C CYS A 90 9.52 -11.24 8.67
N VAL A 91 9.30 -10.08 8.08
CA VAL A 91 9.68 -8.78 8.67
C VAL A 91 8.45 -7.89 8.70
N GLY A 92 8.22 -7.27 9.86
CA GLY A 92 7.34 -6.12 9.97
C GLY A 92 8.15 -4.83 9.92
N SER A 93 7.62 -3.80 9.27
CA SER A 93 8.27 -2.51 9.10
C SER A 93 7.26 -1.38 9.27
N VAL A 94 7.64 -0.33 10.01
CA VAL A 94 6.80 0.84 10.28
C VAL A 94 7.65 2.11 10.36
N GLU A 95 7.06 3.26 10.05
CA GLU A 95 7.75 4.54 10.25
C GLU A 95 8.00 4.82 11.74
N ASP A 96 9.21 5.29 12.08
CA ASP A 96 9.66 5.49 13.47
C ASP A 96 8.78 6.44 14.28
N ARG A 97 8.09 7.36 13.63
CA ARG A 97 7.23 8.37 14.29
C ARG A 97 5.77 7.96 14.48
N LYS A 98 5.41 6.73 14.16
CA LYS A 98 4.04 6.23 14.34
C LYS A 98 3.73 5.96 15.81
N SER A 99 2.53 6.34 16.25
CA SER A 99 2.07 6.13 17.63
C SER A 99 1.78 4.67 17.97
N ASP A 100 1.37 3.86 16.98
CA ASP A 100 0.94 2.46 17.14
C ASP A 100 1.93 1.46 16.54
N GLN A 101 3.24 1.72 16.71
CA GLN A 101 4.31 0.93 16.08
C GLN A 101 4.18 -0.57 16.30
N ALA A 102 3.87 -1.01 17.51
CA ALA A 102 3.79 -2.44 17.83
C ALA A 102 2.71 -3.16 17.02
N LYS A 103 1.53 -2.56 16.89
CA LYS A 103 0.43 -3.10 16.09
C LYS A 103 0.75 -3.06 14.59
N GLU A 104 1.30 -1.96 14.11
CA GLU A 104 1.67 -1.82 12.69
C GLU A 104 2.76 -2.80 12.30
N LEU A 105 3.80 -3.00 13.13
CA LEU A 105 4.84 -3.99 12.93
C LEU A 105 4.27 -5.41 12.80
N LEU A 106 3.39 -5.80 13.73
CA LEU A 106 2.76 -7.12 13.68
C LEU A 106 1.85 -7.27 12.47
N SER A 107 1.04 -6.25 12.17
CA SER A 107 0.14 -6.25 11.00
C SER A 107 0.90 -6.37 9.68
N ASP A 108 2.04 -5.69 9.57
CA ASP A 108 2.91 -5.76 8.40
C ASP A 108 3.64 -7.11 8.32
N ALA A 109 4.10 -7.64 9.46
CA ALA A 109 4.72 -8.97 9.54
C ALA A 109 3.74 -10.08 9.13
N ILE A 110 2.46 -10.00 9.52
CA ILE A 110 1.43 -10.97 9.11
C ILE A 110 1.25 -10.93 7.59
N ARG A 111 1.14 -9.76 6.98
CA ARG A 111 1.03 -9.63 5.51
C ARG A 111 2.26 -10.15 4.79
N ASN A 112 3.46 -9.76 5.26
CA ASN A 112 4.72 -10.22 4.69
C ASN A 112 4.93 -11.72 4.84
N GLY A 113 4.56 -12.28 5.99
CA GLY A 113 4.61 -13.71 6.27
C GLY A 113 3.65 -14.50 5.37
N ALA A 114 2.40 -14.10 5.31
CA ALA A 114 1.37 -14.73 4.48
C ALA A 114 1.75 -14.76 2.99
N MET A 115 2.31 -13.66 2.47
CA MET A 115 2.85 -13.59 1.11
C MET A 115 3.92 -14.65 0.85
N ARG A 116 4.79 -14.93 1.84
CA ARG A 116 5.84 -15.95 1.71
C ARG A 116 5.29 -17.38 1.63
N PHE A 117 4.05 -17.59 2.06
CA PHE A 117 3.30 -18.84 1.86
C PHE A 117 2.45 -18.84 0.59
N GLY A 118 2.41 -17.74 -0.15
CA GLY A 118 1.68 -17.62 -1.40
C GLY A 118 0.37 -16.85 -1.29
N VAL A 119 -0.07 -16.44 -0.10
CA VAL A 119 -1.32 -15.67 0.08
C VAL A 119 -1.15 -14.25 -0.46
N ALA A 120 -2.06 -13.82 -1.35
CA ALA A 120 -2.05 -12.53 -2.02
C ALA A 120 -0.73 -12.20 -2.72
N LEU A 121 0.01 -13.22 -3.15
CA LEU A 121 1.34 -13.07 -3.76
C LEU A 121 1.33 -12.21 -5.02
N SER A 122 0.24 -12.22 -5.78
CA SER A 122 0.08 -11.42 -7.01
C SER A 122 0.24 -9.91 -6.77
N LEU A 123 -0.08 -9.41 -5.57
CA LEU A 123 0.08 -7.98 -5.24
C LEU A 123 1.55 -7.56 -5.03
N TRP A 124 2.46 -8.53 -4.90
CA TRP A 124 3.88 -8.31 -4.67
C TRP A 124 4.74 -8.55 -5.91
N THR A 125 4.15 -9.06 -6.98
CA THR A 125 4.83 -9.33 -8.24
C THR A 125 4.42 -8.32 -9.31
N LYS A 126 5.30 -8.11 -10.30
CA LYS A 126 5.01 -7.34 -11.51
C LYS A 126 4.57 -8.25 -12.67
N ALA A 127 4.66 -9.56 -12.50
CA ALA A 127 4.28 -10.52 -13.52
C ALA A 127 2.75 -10.67 -13.57
N GLU A 128 2.19 -10.79 -14.75
CA GLU A 128 0.81 -11.18 -14.93
C GLU A 128 0.67 -12.67 -14.60
N TRP A 129 -0.22 -12.99 -13.66
CA TRP A 129 -0.38 -14.36 -13.16
C TRP A 129 -0.95 -15.33 -14.19
N GLU A 130 -1.60 -14.81 -15.23
CA GLU A 130 -2.09 -15.59 -16.37
C GLU A 130 -0.93 -16.28 -17.12
N ASP A 131 0.22 -15.62 -17.23
CA ASP A 131 1.42 -16.16 -17.87
C ASP A 131 2.09 -17.27 -17.06
N LEU A 132 1.78 -17.38 -15.77
CA LEU A 132 2.33 -18.38 -14.86
C LEU A 132 1.45 -19.64 -14.74
N GLY A 133 0.39 -19.76 -15.56
CA GLY A 133 -0.52 -20.91 -15.56
C GLY A 133 -1.41 -21.00 -14.31
N ALA A 134 -1.48 -19.95 -13.52
CA ALA A 134 -2.48 -19.84 -12.46
C ALA A 134 -3.87 -19.65 -13.10
N VAL A 135 -4.87 -20.41 -12.61
CA VAL A 135 -6.23 -20.43 -13.17
C VAL A 135 -6.76 -19.00 -13.32
N PRO A 136 -7.25 -18.58 -14.48
CA PRO A 136 -7.79 -17.26 -14.67
C PRO A 136 -9.01 -17.05 -13.76
N THR A 137 -8.84 -16.29 -12.70
CA THR A 137 -10.00 -15.59 -12.13
C THR A 137 -10.44 -14.63 -13.22
N LYS A 138 -11.71 -14.73 -13.63
CA LYS A 138 -12.36 -13.89 -14.65
C LYS A 138 -11.77 -12.49 -14.60
N ALA A 139 -11.22 -12.07 -15.75
CA ALA A 139 -10.60 -10.78 -15.94
C ALA A 139 -11.30 -9.72 -15.08
N VAL A 140 -10.56 -9.15 -14.13
CA VAL A 140 -10.96 -7.88 -13.55
C VAL A 140 -10.85 -6.92 -14.72
N THR A 141 -11.98 -6.69 -15.39
CA THR A 141 -12.11 -5.56 -16.32
C THR A 141 -11.50 -4.38 -15.59
N LYS A 142 -10.44 -3.80 -16.18
CA LYS A 142 -9.87 -2.51 -15.72
C LYS A 142 -11.04 -1.69 -15.23
N PRO A 143 -11.05 -1.20 -13.99
CA PRO A 143 -12.18 -0.41 -13.53
C PRO A 143 -12.36 0.69 -14.56
N LYS A 144 -13.48 0.64 -15.29
CA LYS A 144 -13.96 1.74 -16.09
C LYS A 144 -13.89 2.93 -15.16
N ALA A 145 -13.13 3.95 -15.54
CA ALA A 145 -12.78 5.13 -14.76
C ALA A 145 -13.76 5.33 -13.58
N ALA A 146 -13.21 5.27 -12.37
CA ALA A 146 -14.01 5.49 -11.18
C ALA A 146 -14.91 6.70 -11.44
N LYS A 147 -16.20 6.55 -11.19
CA LYS A 147 -17.09 7.69 -11.08
C LYS A 147 -16.39 8.63 -10.14
N THR A 148 -16.01 9.78 -10.65
CA THR A 148 -15.42 10.89 -9.92
C THR A 148 -16.21 11.05 -8.64
N GLU A 149 -15.60 10.75 -7.48
CA GLU A 149 -16.13 11.26 -6.22
C GLU A 149 -16.36 12.75 -6.43
N PRO A 150 -17.47 13.31 -5.93
CA PRO A 150 -17.71 14.73 -6.07
C PRO A 150 -16.47 15.46 -5.58
N ALA A 151 -15.86 16.25 -6.47
CA ALA A 151 -14.59 16.89 -6.26
C ALA A 151 -14.62 17.66 -4.92
N ARG A 152 -13.79 17.22 -3.99
CA ARG A 152 -13.74 17.87 -2.68
C ARG A 152 -13.14 19.26 -2.86
N PRO A 153 -13.82 20.36 -2.44
CA PRO A 153 -13.28 21.69 -2.59
C PRO A 153 -11.93 21.79 -1.87
N ALA A 154 -10.97 22.45 -2.52
CA ALA A 154 -9.68 22.71 -1.90
C ALA A 154 -9.85 23.69 -0.73
N ASN A 155 -8.93 23.61 0.25
CA ASN A 155 -8.87 24.61 1.30
C ASN A 155 -8.59 25.99 0.67
N PRO A 156 -9.38 27.05 0.95
CA PRO A 156 -9.17 28.41 0.42
C PRO A 156 -7.72 28.90 0.56
N ASP A 157 -7.08 28.62 1.69
CA ASP A 157 -5.68 28.99 1.95
C ASP A 157 -4.69 28.35 0.95
N ALA A 158 -5.06 27.26 0.30
CA ALA A 158 -4.17 26.56 -0.63
C ALA A 158 -4.07 27.27 -1.98
N LEU A 159 -5.15 27.90 -2.45
CA LEU A 159 -5.16 28.73 -3.65
C LEU A 159 -4.38 30.02 -3.42
N GLU A 160 -4.59 30.68 -2.27
CA GLU A 160 -3.85 31.89 -1.91
C GLU A 160 -2.34 31.64 -1.83
N LYS A 161 -1.92 30.51 -1.24
CA LYS A 161 -0.52 30.08 -1.24
C LYS A 161 0.03 29.82 -2.65
N PHE A 162 -0.77 29.26 -3.55
CA PHE A 162 -0.37 29.05 -4.93
C PHE A 162 -0.11 30.38 -5.65
N VAL A 163 -1.04 31.33 -5.55
CA VAL A 163 -0.91 32.69 -6.13
C VAL A 163 0.36 33.38 -5.63
N LYS A 164 0.62 33.30 -4.31
CA LYS A 164 1.83 33.88 -3.70
C LYS A 164 3.11 33.23 -4.23
N VAL A 165 3.15 31.91 -4.38
CA VAL A 165 4.31 31.18 -4.92
C VAL A 165 4.54 31.54 -6.39
N CYS A 166 3.51 31.75 -7.19
CA CYS A 166 3.65 32.24 -8.58
C CYS A 166 4.29 33.63 -8.60
N ALA A 167 3.79 34.57 -7.80
CA ALA A 167 4.33 35.94 -7.71
C ALA A 167 5.82 35.94 -7.23
N GLU A 168 6.19 35.14 -6.25
CA GLU A 168 7.57 35.00 -5.76
C GLU A 168 8.55 34.47 -6.82
N ASN A 169 8.04 33.79 -7.87
CA ASN A 169 8.84 33.25 -8.97
C ASN A 169 8.65 34.02 -10.30
N ASN A 170 8.08 35.21 -10.27
CA ASN A 170 7.80 36.03 -11.44
C ASN A 170 6.94 35.34 -12.53
N LEU A 171 6.05 34.42 -12.11
CA LEU A 171 5.09 33.75 -12.96
C LEU A 171 3.69 34.34 -12.73
N ASP A 172 2.97 34.57 -13.82
CA ASP A 172 1.56 34.96 -13.75
C ASP A 172 0.71 33.72 -13.42
N HIS A 173 -0.04 33.79 -12.33
CA HIS A 173 -0.86 32.68 -11.85
C HIS A 173 -1.99 32.32 -12.80
N ASP A 174 -2.54 33.32 -13.55
CA ASP A 174 -3.58 33.06 -14.53
C ASP A 174 -3.00 32.28 -15.74
N GLN A 175 -1.81 32.62 -16.20
CA GLN A 175 -1.13 31.90 -17.27
C GLN A 175 -0.80 30.43 -16.83
N VAL A 176 -0.43 30.25 -15.57
CA VAL A 176 -0.19 28.89 -15.03
C VAL A 176 -1.51 28.12 -14.96
N ALA A 177 -2.61 28.76 -14.59
CA ALA A 177 -3.93 28.15 -14.52
C ALA A 177 -4.46 27.79 -15.91
N ASP A 178 -4.31 28.66 -16.90
CA ASP A 178 -4.67 28.41 -18.30
C ASP A 178 -3.88 27.22 -18.87
N HIS A 179 -2.57 27.19 -18.63
CA HIS A 179 -1.72 26.07 -19.04
C HIS A 179 -2.11 24.74 -18.36
N ALA A 180 -2.60 24.80 -17.13
CA ALA A 180 -3.10 23.64 -16.39
C ALA A 180 -4.52 23.23 -16.82
N GLY A 181 -5.24 24.08 -17.56
CA GLY A 181 -6.66 23.90 -17.88
C GLY A 181 -7.56 23.95 -16.63
N VAL A 182 -7.25 24.85 -15.69
CA VAL A 182 -7.94 24.98 -14.40
C VAL A 182 -8.53 26.39 -14.28
N ASP A 183 -9.84 26.47 -14.07
CA ASP A 183 -10.51 27.74 -13.74
C ASP A 183 -10.34 28.04 -12.24
N ILE A 184 -9.52 29.05 -11.91
CA ILE A 184 -9.25 29.49 -10.55
C ILE A 184 -10.22 30.54 -10.02
N THR A 185 -11.16 30.98 -10.83
CA THR A 185 -12.22 31.95 -10.42
C THR A 185 -13.41 31.26 -9.76
N GLY A 186 -13.55 29.97 -9.96
CA GLY A 186 -14.59 29.10 -9.39
C GLY A 186 -14.15 28.30 -8.18
N ILE A 187 -14.85 27.17 -7.96
CA ILE A 187 -14.49 26.23 -6.88
C ILE A 187 -13.29 25.38 -7.33
N VAL A 188 -12.11 25.71 -6.82
CA VAL A 188 -10.89 24.93 -7.05
C VAL A 188 -10.91 23.65 -6.19
N THR A 189 -10.65 22.51 -6.80
CA THR A 189 -10.61 21.22 -6.12
C THR A 189 -9.18 20.82 -5.75
N THR A 190 -9.05 19.81 -4.88
CA THR A 190 -7.73 19.26 -4.56
C THR A 190 -7.02 18.70 -5.80
N ALA A 191 -7.77 18.14 -6.76
CA ALA A 191 -7.22 17.66 -8.03
C ALA A 191 -6.71 18.81 -8.91
N ASP A 192 -7.40 19.94 -8.91
CA ASP A 192 -6.98 21.14 -9.66
C ASP A 192 -5.70 21.75 -9.08
N LEU A 193 -5.53 21.74 -7.75
CA LEU A 193 -4.27 22.17 -7.13
C LEU A 193 -3.08 21.30 -7.53
N VAL A 194 -3.28 20.02 -7.79
CA VAL A 194 -2.21 19.14 -8.30
C VAL A 194 -1.81 19.56 -9.72
N LYS A 195 -2.80 19.79 -10.61
CA LYS A 195 -2.54 20.25 -11.99
C LYS A 195 -1.82 21.59 -12.01
N LEU A 196 -2.26 22.54 -11.18
CA LEU A 196 -1.63 23.85 -11.03
C LEU A 196 -0.15 23.74 -10.61
N ARG A 197 0.16 22.85 -9.67
CA ARG A 197 1.55 22.62 -9.23
C ARG A 197 2.43 21.98 -10.31
N GLU A 198 1.88 21.08 -11.08
CA GLU A 198 2.60 20.45 -12.20
C GLU A 198 2.89 21.47 -13.31
N SER A 199 1.88 22.27 -13.70
CA SER A 199 2.02 23.33 -14.70
C SER A 199 3.05 24.38 -14.24
N PHE A 200 3.01 24.82 -12.99
CA PHE A 200 3.99 25.72 -12.40
C PHE A 200 5.43 25.20 -12.54
N LYS A 201 5.66 23.91 -12.24
CA LYS A 201 7.00 23.29 -12.38
C LYS A 201 7.49 23.29 -13.82
N GLN A 202 6.61 23.00 -14.77
CA GLN A 202 6.94 22.98 -16.19
C GLN A 202 7.31 24.37 -16.69
N MET A 203 6.54 25.39 -16.32
CA MET A 203 6.81 26.77 -16.73
C MET A 203 8.06 27.35 -16.09
N LYS A 204 8.33 27.02 -14.81
CA LYS A 204 9.55 27.43 -14.10
C LYS A 204 10.81 26.77 -14.66
N GLY A 205 10.73 25.55 -15.20
CA GLY A 205 11.87 24.85 -15.81
C GLY A 205 12.24 25.34 -17.22
N ASN A 206 11.39 26.16 -17.84
CA ASN A 206 11.58 26.70 -19.18
C ASN A 206 12.02 28.20 -19.17
N THR A 207 12.25 28.77 -18.00
CA THR A 207 12.76 30.15 -17.79
C THR A 207 14.18 30.06 -17.26
#